data_58e690aee0c18b649007cc12afdbee34
#
_entry.id   58e690aee0c18b649007cc12afdbee34
#
_cell.length_a   1.000
_cell.length_b   1.000
_cell.length_c   1.000
_cell.angle_alpha   90.00
_cell.angle_beta   90.00
_cell.angle_gamma   90.00
#
_symmetry.space_group_name_H-M   'P 1'
#
loop_
_entity.id
_entity.type
_entity.pdbx_description
1 polymer ?
#
loop_
_entity_poly.entity_id
_entity_poly.type
_entity_poly.pdbx_seq_one_letter_code
_entity_poly.pdbx_strand_id
1 'polypeptide(L)'
;LSVRKDMGCIMLDSEKNEIYDKAVEEYGLDNQLWVLIEELGELLQAIGKTGRARTENPKLRDDNHLAEETADVMICLEQLVRHFDLETLVSYMKDFKLRRLQLRLESDTQC
;
A
#
# COMPACT_ATOMS: atom_id res chain seq x y z
N LEU A 1 -8.30 27.05 4.99
CA LEU A 1 -7.16 27.09 5.92
C LEU A 1 -7.22 25.98 6.94
N SER A 2 -8.42 25.65 7.45
CA SER A 2 -8.57 24.50 8.35
C SER A 2 -8.23 23.20 7.64
N VAL A 3 -8.64 23.05 6.39
CA VAL A 3 -8.30 21.90 5.56
C VAL A 3 -6.79 21.80 5.36
N ARG A 4 -6.15 22.95 5.14
CA ARG A 4 -4.70 23.01 4.97
C ARG A 4 -3.96 22.64 6.25
N LYS A 5 -4.47 23.06 7.41
CA LYS A 5 -3.93 22.65 8.71
C LYS A 5 -4.04 21.15 8.91
N ASP A 6 -5.20 20.59 8.57
CA ASP A 6 -5.44 19.16 8.69
C ASP A 6 -4.52 18.36 7.77
N MET A 7 -4.30 18.84 6.55
CA MET A 7 -3.41 18.22 5.58
C MET A 7 -1.94 18.30 6.01
N GLY A 8 -1.57 19.35 6.76
CA GLY A 8 -0.21 19.50 7.28
C GLY A 8 0.06 18.68 8.52
N CYS A 9 -0.97 18.11 9.14
CA CYS A 9 -0.84 17.31 10.35
C CYS A 9 -0.47 15.88 10.01
N ILE A 10 0.67 15.42 10.53
CA ILE A 10 1.06 14.03 10.40
C ILE A 10 0.29 13.23 11.44
N MET A 11 -0.42 12.20 11.00
CA MET A 11 -1.14 11.31 11.91
C MET A 11 -0.17 10.42 12.66
N LEU A 12 -0.38 10.27 13.95
CA LEU A 12 0.37 9.33 14.79
C LEU A 12 -0.08 7.89 14.48
N ASP A 13 0.82 6.95 14.69
CA ASP A 13 0.49 5.53 14.50
C ASP A 13 -0.67 5.10 15.38
N SER A 14 -0.76 5.62 16.62
CA SER A 14 -1.89 5.33 17.51
C SER A 14 -3.21 5.82 16.94
N GLU A 15 -3.22 6.96 16.29
CA GLU A 15 -4.42 7.51 15.64
C GLU A 15 -4.85 6.64 14.46
N LYS A 16 -3.89 6.24 13.63
CA LYS A 16 -4.14 5.35 12.49
C LYS A 16 -4.70 4.02 12.96
N ASN A 17 -4.10 3.44 13.98
CA ASN A 17 -4.51 2.16 14.54
C ASN A 17 -5.93 2.21 15.08
N GLU A 18 -6.31 3.31 15.71
CA GLU A 18 -7.67 3.52 16.20
C GLU A 18 -8.68 3.53 15.04
N ILE A 19 -8.33 4.18 13.93
CA ILE A 19 -9.18 4.21 12.73
C ILE A 19 -9.31 2.79 12.15
N TYR A 20 -8.24 2.04 12.06
CA TYR A 20 -8.27 0.66 11.55
C TYR A 20 -9.19 -0.22 12.39
N ASP A 21 -9.06 -0.13 13.71
CA ASP A 21 -9.88 -0.92 14.63
C ASP A 21 -11.36 -0.56 14.51
N LYS A 22 -11.66 0.73 14.40
CA LYS A 22 -13.05 1.21 14.26
C LYS A 22 -13.65 0.78 12.92
N ALA A 23 -12.88 0.78 11.86
CA ALA A 23 -13.36 0.36 10.55
C ALA A 23 -13.75 -1.13 10.55
N VAL A 24 -12.93 -1.97 11.15
CA VAL A 24 -13.25 -3.40 11.29
C VAL A 24 -14.48 -3.61 12.17
N GLU A 25 -14.58 -2.87 13.27
CA GLU A 25 -15.72 -2.95 14.18
C GLU A 25 -17.01 -2.52 13.48
N GLU A 26 -17.00 -1.41 12.76
CA GLU A 26 -18.19 -0.84 12.12
C GLU A 26 -18.64 -1.62 10.90
N TYR A 27 -17.68 -2.00 10.02
CA TYR A 27 -18.00 -2.58 8.73
C TYR A 27 -17.84 -4.09 8.68
N GLY A 28 -17.13 -4.67 9.64
CA GLY A 28 -16.86 -6.11 9.68
C GLY A 28 -15.61 -6.49 8.91
N LEU A 29 -14.92 -7.50 9.40
CA LEU A 29 -13.68 -7.98 8.80
C LEU A 29 -13.88 -8.44 7.37
N ASP A 30 -14.91 -9.23 7.11
CA ASP A 30 -15.15 -9.77 5.77
C ASP A 30 -15.32 -8.65 4.75
N ASN A 31 -16.06 -7.60 5.10
CA ASN A 31 -16.22 -6.44 4.22
C ASN A 31 -14.91 -5.72 3.98
N GLN A 32 -14.07 -5.60 5.01
CA GLN A 32 -12.77 -4.95 4.85
C GLN A 32 -11.83 -5.78 3.98
N LEU A 33 -11.92 -7.10 4.02
CA LEU A 33 -11.16 -7.97 3.11
C LEU A 33 -11.64 -7.82 1.67
N TRP A 34 -12.95 -7.71 1.44
CA TRP A 34 -13.49 -7.45 0.11
C TRP A 34 -13.05 -6.09 -0.43
N VAL A 35 -13.02 -5.06 0.44
CA VAL A 35 -12.52 -3.74 0.07
C VAL A 35 -11.06 -3.82 -0.38
N LEU A 36 -10.23 -4.57 0.36
CA LEU A 36 -8.83 -4.78 -0.02
C LEU A 36 -8.73 -5.40 -1.42
N ILE A 37 -9.54 -6.42 -1.71
CA ILE A 37 -9.55 -7.07 -3.02
C ILE A 37 -9.89 -6.05 -4.12
N GLU A 38 -10.90 -5.21 -3.89
CA GLU A 38 -11.29 -4.16 -4.84
C GLU A 38 -10.17 -3.15 -5.07
N GLU A 39 -9.54 -2.69 -3.98
CA GLU A 39 -8.46 -1.72 -4.06
C GLU A 39 -7.23 -2.30 -4.78
N LEU A 40 -6.94 -3.58 -4.57
CA LEU A 40 -5.88 -4.26 -5.30
C LEU A 40 -6.18 -4.28 -6.81
N GLY A 41 -7.43 -4.52 -7.18
CA GLY A 41 -7.85 -4.47 -8.58
C GLY A 41 -7.67 -3.10 -9.20
N GLU A 42 -8.06 -2.06 -8.48
CA GLU A 42 -7.90 -0.67 -8.95
C GLU A 42 -6.43 -0.29 -9.09
N LEU A 43 -5.59 -0.73 -8.16
CA LEU A 43 -4.15 -0.50 -8.26
C LEU A 43 -3.55 -1.22 -9.46
N LEU A 44 -3.98 -2.45 -9.72
CA LEU A 44 -3.52 -3.19 -10.90
C LEU A 44 -3.83 -2.43 -12.19
N GLN A 45 -5.01 -1.85 -12.29
CA GLN A 45 -5.39 -1.03 -13.45
C GLN A 45 -4.49 0.21 -13.57
N ALA A 46 -4.24 0.89 -12.45
CA ALA A 46 -3.38 2.07 -12.43
C ALA A 46 -1.95 1.74 -12.82
N ILE A 47 -1.42 0.62 -12.35
CA ILE A 47 -0.08 0.14 -12.72
C ILE A 47 -0.02 -0.18 -14.21
N GLY A 48 -1.02 -0.86 -14.75
CA GLY A 48 -1.10 -1.16 -16.19
C GLY A 48 -1.13 0.09 -17.03
N LYS A 49 -1.90 1.08 -16.63
CA LYS A 49 -1.97 2.37 -17.31
C LYS A 49 -0.61 3.08 -17.29
N THR A 50 0.06 3.06 -16.15
CA THR A 50 1.40 3.63 -15.98
C THR A 50 2.39 2.93 -16.90
N GLY A 51 2.33 1.60 -17.00
CA GLY A 51 3.18 0.82 -17.92
C GLY A 51 2.96 1.21 -19.37
N ARG A 52 1.70 1.35 -19.79
CA ARG A 52 1.37 1.79 -21.15
C ARG A 52 1.84 3.22 -21.41
N ALA A 53 1.79 4.10 -20.42
CA ALA A 53 2.30 5.46 -20.54
C ALA A 53 3.80 5.47 -20.83
N ARG A 54 4.53 4.54 -20.24
CA ARG A 54 5.99 4.45 -20.43
C ARG A 54 6.39 3.84 -21.77
N THR A 55 5.61 2.88 -22.27
CA THR A 55 5.97 2.09 -23.45
C THR A 55 5.24 2.50 -24.73
N GLU A 56 4.04 3.04 -24.61
CA GLU A 56 3.18 3.28 -25.77
C GLU A 56 2.71 4.73 -25.88
N ASN A 57 2.07 5.26 -24.82
CA ASN A 57 1.42 6.57 -24.89
C ASN A 57 1.67 7.38 -23.60
N PRO A 58 2.64 8.32 -23.63
CA PRO A 58 2.97 9.14 -22.46
C PRO A 58 1.80 9.95 -21.90
N LYS A 59 0.78 10.22 -22.71
CA LYS A 59 -0.42 10.97 -22.26
C LYS A 59 -1.25 10.20 -21.23
N LEU A 60 -1.03 8.88 -21.10
CA LEU A 60 -1.71 8.07 -20.09
C LEU A 60 -1.14 8.25 -18.70
N ARG A 61 -0.02 8.94 -18.55
CA ARG A 61 0.63 9.17 -17.26
C ARG A 61 -0.26 9.98 -16.33
N ASP A 62 -0.51 9.44 -15.14
CA ASP A 62 -1.32 10.10 -14.11
C ASP A 62 -0.78 9.69 -12.74
N ASP A 63 0.21 10.45 -12.28
CA ASP A 63 0.88 10.16 -11.01
C ASP A 63 -0.04 10.34 -9.81
N ASN A 64 -0.95 11.31 -9.86
CA ASN A 64 -1.90 11.52 -8.77
C ASN A 64 -2.82 10.33 -8.59
N HIS A 65 -3.34 9.79 -9.69
CA HIS A 65 -4.18 8.61 -9.66
C HIS A 65 -3.42 7.39 -9.15
N LEU A 66 -2.21 7.17 -9.64
CA LEU A 66 -1.37 6.06 -9.18
C LEU A 66 -1.07 6.18 -7.68
N ALA A 67 -0.74 7.38 -7.20
CA ALA A 67 -0.47 7.62 -5.78
C ALA A 67 -1.71 7.36 -4.91
N GLU A 68 -2.88 7.80 -5.39
CA GLU A 68 -4.15 7.60 -4.67
C GLU A 68 -4.46 6.11 -4.51
N GLU A 69 -4.38 5.35 -5.60
CA GLU A 69 -4.64 3.92 -5.57
C GLU A 69 -3.59 3.16 -4.74
N THR A 70 -2.34 3.60 -4.79
CA THR A 70 -1.28 3.04 -3.95
C THR A 70 -1.57 3.28 -2.48
N ALA A 71 -1.98 4.51 -2.12
CA ALA A 71 -2.31 4.84 -0.73
C ALA A 71 -3.48 4.00 -0.22
N ASP A 72 -4.52 3.81 -1.04
CA ASP A 72 -5.69 3.01 -0.67
C ASP A 72 -5.28 1.56 -0.35
N VAL A 73 -4.44 0.96 -1.18
CA VAL A 73 -3.95 -0.41 -0.94
C VAL A 73 -3.08 -0.47 0.32
N MET A 74 -2.20 0.50 0.51
CA MET A 74 -1.32 0.52 1.69
C MET A 74 -2.13 0.62 2.98
N ILE A 75 -3.18 1.46 2.99
CA ILE A 75 -4.08 1.57 4.14
C ILE A 75 -4.75 0.23 4.42
N CYS A 76 -5.29 -0.41 3.40
CA CYS A 76 -5.95 -1.70 3.56
C CYS A 76 -5.00 -2.79 4.02
N LEU A 77 -3.76 -2.80 3.53
CA LEU A 77 -2.74 -3.75 3.97
C LEU A 77 -2.34 -3.53 5.42
N GLU A 78 -2.16 -2.28 5.83
CA GLU A 78 -1.85 -1.95 7.22
C GLU A 78 -2.96 -2.40 8.17
N GLN A 79 -4.22 -2.19 7.76
CA GLN A 79 -5.37 -2.66 8.52
C GLN A 79 -5.38 -4.18 8.66
N LEU A 80 -5.11 -4.92 7.58
CA LEU A 80 -5.05 -6.37 7.58
C LEU A 80 -3.93 -6.87 8.51
N VAL A 81 -2.75 -6.30 8.37
CA VAL A 81 -1.59 -6.66 9.19
C VAL A 81 -1.89 -6.44 10.67
N ARG A 82 -2.51 -5.32 11.00
CA ARG A 82 -2.88 -5.02 12.37
C ARG A 82 -3.93 -6.00 12.91
N HIS A 83 -4.98 -6.25 12.14
CA HIS A 83 -6.07 -7.11 12.60
C HIS A 83 -5.60 -8.53 12.90
N PHE A 84 -4.71 -9.07 12.07
CA PHE A 84 -4.17 -10.42 12.24
C PHE A 84 -2.88 -10.46 13.05
N ASP A 85 -2.46 -9.31 13.60
CA ASP A 85 -1.26 -9.20 14.44
C ASP A 85 -0.01 -9.74 13.73
N LEU A 86 0.18 -9.31 12.48
CA LEU A 86 1.24 -9.79 11.61
C LEU A 86 2.43 -8.84 11.47
N GLU A 87 2.48 -7.75 12.24
CA GLU A 87 3.50 -6.70 12.08
C GLU A 87 4.91 -7.26 12.15
N THR A 88 5.20 -8.04 13.19
CA THR A 88 6.53 -8.62 13.40
C THR A 88 6.87 -9.62 12.30
N LEU A 89 5.92 -10.49 11.97
CA LEU A 89 6.15 -11.52 10.97
C LEU A 89 6.36 -10.92 9.58
N VAL A 90 5.55 -9.94 9.20
CA VAL A 90 5.69 -9.25 7.90
C VAL A 90 7.03 -8.52 7.83
N SER A 91 7.42 -7.83 8.89
CA SER A 91 8.70 -7.13 8.95
C SER A 91 9.87 -8.10 8.77
N TYR A 92 9.83 -9.22 9.49
CA TYR A 92 10.84 -10.27 9.36
C TYR A 92 10.93 -10.81 7.94
N MET A 93 9.78 -11.11 7.35
CA MET A 93 9.71 -11.66 5.99
C MET A 93 10.24 -10.65 4.96
N LYS A 94 9.94 -9.37 5.13
CA LYS A 94 10.44 -8.31 4.25
C LYS A 94 11.96 -8.26 4.30
N ASP A 95 12.53 -8.25 5.50
CA ASP A 95 13.99 -8.21 5.67
C ASP A 95 14.65 -9.43 5.05
N PHE A 96 14.09 -10.61 5.28
CA PHE A 96 14.61 -11.85 4.72
C PHE A 96 14.61 -11.82 3.19
N LYS A 97 13.48 -11.42 2.60
CA LYS A 97 13.35 -11.37 1.15
C LYS A 97 14.24 -10.30 0.50
N LEU A 98 14.38 -9.16 1.15
CA LEU A 98 15.26 -8.09 0.67
C LEU A 98 16.72 -8.51 0.72
N ARG A 99 17.13 -9.21 1.78
CA ARG A 99 18.48 -9.74 1.89
C ARG A 99 18.77 -10.76 0.78
N ARG A 100 17.81 -11.62 0.51
CA ARG A 100 17.93 -12.60 -0.56
C ARG A 100 18.06 -11.92 -1.93
N LEU A 101 17.27 -10.87 -2.15
CA LEU A 101 17.35 -10.07 -3.38
C LEU A 101 18.71 -9.38 -3.50
N GLN A 102 19.22 -8.82 -2.41
CA GLN A 102 20.54 -8.19 -2.37
C GLN A 102 21.62 -9.17 -2.82
N LEU A 103 21.60 -10.39 -2.26
CA LEU A 103 22.57 -11.44 -2.62
C LEU A 103 22.47 -11.81 -4.11
N ARG A 104 21.26 -11.89 -4.63
CA ARG A 104 21.04 -12.19 -6.05
C ARG A 104 21.59 -11.09 -6.94
N LEU A 105 21.35 -9.82 -6.59
CA LEU A 105 21.87 -8.68 -7.36
C LEU A 105 23.39 -8.64 -7.34
N GLU A 106 24.02 -8.93 -6.21
CA GLU A 106 25.46 -8.99 -6.11
C GLU A 106 26.05 -10.11 -6.97
N SER A 107 25.41 -11.27 -6.97
CA SER A 107 25.80 -12.41 -7.80
C SER A 107 25.69 -12.08 -9.29
N ASP A 108 24.60 -11.45 -9.71
CA ASP A 108 24.39 -11.06 -11.11
C ASP A 108 25.43 -10.04 -11.56
N THR A 109 25.85 -9.13 -10.66
CA THR A 109 26.84 -8.11 -10.97
C THR A 109 28.24 -8.70 -11.17
N GLN A 110 28.52 -9.84 -10.56
CA GLN A 110 29.83 -10.52 -10.67
C GLN A 110 29.96 -11.35 -11.94
N CYS A 111 28.86 -11.59 -12.59
CA CYS A 111 28.85 -12.28 -13.88
C CYS A 111 29.02 -11.26 -15.03
#